data_d980eca1c0385a3f54387def04d54623
#
_entry.id   d980eca1c0385a3f54387def04d54623
#
_cell.length_a   1.000
_cell.length_b   1.000
_cell.length_c   1.000
_cell.angle_alpha   90.00
_cell.angle_beta   90.00
_cell.angle_gamma   90.00
#
_symmetry.space_group_name_H-M   'P 1'
#
loop_
_entity.id
_entity.type
_entity.pdbx_description
1 polymer ?
#
loop_
_entity_poly.entity_id
_entity_poly.type
_entity_poly.pdbx_seq_one_letter_code
_entity_poly.pdbx_strand_id
1 'polypeptide(L)'
;LSQAETTAAEPLALDNSYLRLPEACYARVGPTEVSQPQLLRLNADLAEELGLDAEALAAPEGLEVLAGNRVPEGAEPLALAYAGHQFGNFVPQLGDGRAVLLGEVVDRDGVRRDLQLKGSGRTPFSRGGSDGRSSLGPVIREYLVSEGMAALGIPTTRALAMVATGDPVLRQQVEPGGVLTRVAASHVRVGTFEYFFRRGDLDTVRALADYVIERHYPEVAEAEQPYKALMGAVADRTADLVADWLLVGFIHGVMNTDNVSIAGETIDYGPCAFMDDYHPATVYSSIDRHGRYAYDQQPKIAQWNLARFAEALLPLISDDPDTAVAAAHEMLDPFQDRLNARYHAGLRRKMGLMEERDGDEDLALDLLARMAVQRADFTLTFRRLADLGREPSENDEAVRELFADPADFDAWARSWRDRLAAEDSGDEARRAAMRAVNPAYIPRNHRVEEAIAAAMHEGDLRPIDDLLTVLADPYADHPGYEHLARPPRPEEVVEQTFCGT
;
A
#
# COMPACT_ATOMS: atom_id res chain seq x y z
N LEU A 1 1.49 -41.44 -38.20
CA LEU A 1 2.00 -40.20 -37.62
C LEU A 1 0.92 -39.61 -36.77
N SER A 2 0.97 -39.91 -35.45
CA SER A 2 0.12 -39.35 -34.43
C SER A 2 0.57 -37.91 -34.21
N GLN A 3 -0.28 -36.93 -34.44
CA GLN A 3 -0.11 -35.58 -33.93
C GLN A 3 -0.24 -35.69 -32.42
N ALA A 4 0.86 -35.50 -31.71
CA ALA A 4 0.79 -35.19 -30.30
C ALA A 4 0.10 -33.81 -30.18
N GLU A 5 -1.13 -33.80 -29.69
CA GLU A 5 -1.75 -32.58 -29.19
C GLU A 5 -0.81 -32.07 -28.06
N THR A 6 -0.08 -31.03 -28.38
CA THR A 6 0.61 -30.24 -27.36
C THR A 6 -0.50 -29.52 -26.59
N THR A 7 -0.93 -30.10 -25.49
CA THR A 7 -1.76 -29.37 -24.53
C THR A 7 -0.93 -28.15 -24.11
N ALA A 8 -1.37 -26.98 -24.54
CA ALA A 8 -0.79 -25.72 -24.04
C ALA A 8 -0.86 -25.76 -22.51
N ALA A 9 0.27 -25.50 -21.86
CA ALA A 9 0.32 -25.45 -20.40
C ALA A 9 -0.71 -24.39 -19.94
N GLU A 10 -1.51 -24.72 -18.93
CA GLU A 10 -2.41 -23.75 -18.32
C GLU A 10 -1.58 -22.55 -17.84
N PRO A 11 -1.95 -21.30 -18.16
CA PRO A 11 -1.16 -20.12 -17.81
C PRO A 11 -1.06 -19.89 -16.30
N LEU A 12 -1.92 -20.53 -15.49
CA LEU A 12 -1.98 -20.39 -14.04
C LEU A 12 -2.35 -21.75 -13.40
N ALA A 13 -1.45 -22.31 -12.60
CA ALA A 13 -1.75 -23.41 -11.70
C ALA A 13 -2.01 -22.83 -10.30
N LEU A 14 -3.27 -22.84 -9.87
CA LEU A 14 -3.69 -22.21 -8.61
C LEU A 14 -4.03 -23.26 -7.55
N ASP A 15 -3.67 -22.98 -6.30
CA ASP A 15 -4.19 -23.59 -5.07
C ASP A 15 -5.13 -22.57 -4.39
N ASN A 16 -5.87 -22.98 -3.35
CA ASN A 16 -6.66 -22.06 -2.55
C ASN A 16 -6.74 -22.54 -1.10
N SER A 17 -5.77 -22.16 -0.28
CA SER A 17 -5.70 -22.55 1.12
C SER A 17 -6.84 -21.94 1.96
N TYR A 18 -7.41 -20.79 1.52
CA TYR A 18 -8.52 -20.13 2.20
C TYR A 18 -9.78 -21.00 2.28
N LEU A 19 -9.93 -21.96 1.35
CA LEU A 19 -11.01 -22.96 1.37
C LEU A 19 -10.96 -23.95 2.54
N ARG A 20 -9.84 -24.00 3.26
CA ARG A 20 -9.72 -24.82 4.49
C ARG A 20 -10.42 -24.18 5.69
N LEU A 21 -10.70 -22.87 5.59
CA LEU A 21 -11.49 -22.14 6.60
C LEU A 21 -12.97 -22.53 6.53
N PRO A 22 -13.75 -22.30 7.61
CA PRO A 22 -15.20 -22.48 7.59
C PRO A 22 -15.88 -21.77 6.41
N GLU A 23 -16.89 -22.38 5.82
CA GLU A 23 -17.61 -21.83 4.65
C GLU A 23 -18.20 -20.41 4.89
N ALA A 24 -18.41 -20.03 6.15
CA ALA A 24 -18.85 -18.69 6.51
C ALA A 24 -17.80 -17.60 6.16
N CYS A 25 -16.53 -17.98 5.94
CA CYS A 25 -15.44 -17.04 5.62
C CYS A 25 -15.50 -16.51 4.18
N TYR A 26 -16.25 -17.17 3.29
CA TYR A 26 -16.27 -16.83 1.88
C TYR A 26 -17.61 -17.19 1.20
N ALA A 27 -17.78 -16.66 0.01
CA ALA A 27 -18.81 -17.10 -0.91
C ALA A 27 -18.14 -17.60 -2.20
N ARG A 28 -18.49 -18.80 -2.67
CA ARG A 28 -18.06 -19.32 -3.96
C ARG A 28 -18.74 -18.52 -5.07
N VAL A 29 -17.96 -17.80 -5.88
CA VAL A 29 -18.46 -16.97 -6.96
C VAL A 29 -17.36 -16.76 -7.99
N GLY A 30 -17.66 -16.97 -9.26
CA GLY A 30 -16.79 -16.64 -10.37
C GLY A 30 -16.86 -15.16 -10.75
N PRO A 31 -15.84 -14.65 -11.44
CA PRO A 31 -15.90 -13.31 -12.03
C PRO A 31 -17.01 -13.24 -13.11
N THR A 32 -17.49 -12.02 -13.36
CA THR A 32 -18.47 -11.75 -14.41
C THR A 32 -17.73 -11.39 -15.71
N GLU A 33 -18.08 -12.05 -16.82
CA GLU A 33 -17.48 -11.81 -18.13
C GLU A 33 -17.55 -10.33 -18.56
N VAL A 34 -16.55 -9.90 -19.33
CA VAL A 34 -16.45 -8.59 -19.95
C VAL A 34 -16.45 -8.71 -21.47
N SER A 35 -16.92 -7.66 -22.19
CA SER A 35 -17.25 -7.78 -23.61
C SER A 35 -16.05 -7.75 -24.55
N GLN A 36 -15.05 -6.90 -24.26
CA GLN A 36 -13.89 -6.66 -25.13
C GLN A 36 -12.63 -6.40 -24.30
N PRO A 37 -12.07 -7.44 -23.65
CA PRO A 37 -10.90 -7.27 -22.81
C PRO A 37 -9.69 -6.81 -23.65
N GLN A 38 -8.98 -5.84 -23.12
CA GLN A 38 -7.71 -5.36 -23.68
C GLN A 38 -6.68 -5.27 -22.57
N LEU A 39 -5.57 -6.00 -22.72
CA LEU A 39 -4.44 -5.90 -21.79
C LEU A 39 -3.78 -4.52 -21.97
N LEU A 40 -3.82 -3.71 -20.92
CA LEU A 40 -3.17 -2.40 -20.91
C LEU A 40 -1.72 -2.51 -20.45
N ARG A 41 -1.50 -3.25 -19.37
CA ARG A 41 -0.14 -3.55 -18.87
C ARG A 41 -0.13 -4.90 -18.15
N LEU A 42 0.99 -5.59 -18.31
CA LEU A 42 1.39 -6.77 -17.54
C LEU A 42 2.72 -6.47 -16.86
N ASN A 43 2.81 -6.75 -15.58
CA ASN A 43 4.04 -6.68 -14.81
C ASN A 43 4.83 -7.98 -15.00
N ALA A 44 5.72 -7.98 -16.00
CA ALA A 44 6.48 -9.17 -16.37
C ALA A 44 7.47 -9.58 -15.27
N ASP A 45 8.07 -8.63 -14.58
CA ASP A 45 9.01 -8.90 -13.49
C ASP A 45 8.28 -9.57 -12.30
N LEU A 46 7.09 -9.06 -11.94
CA LEU A 46 6.26 -9.71 -10.93
C LEU A 46 5.77 -11.10 -11.37
N ALA A 47 5.41 -11.27 -12.64
CA ALA A 47 5.05 -12.59 -13.16
C ALA A 47 6.23 -13.57 -12.98
N GLU A 48 7.44 -13.13 -13.28
CA GLU A 48 8.64 -13.93 -13.08
C GLU A 48 8.90 -14.24 -11.58
N GLU A 49 8.75 -13.28 -10.67
CA GLU A 49 8.83 -13.48 -9.21
C GLU A 49 7.82 -14.55 -8.74
N LEU A 50 6.62 -14.52 -9.30
CA LEU A 50 5.54 -15.48 -9.00
C LEU A 50 5.75 -16.86 -9.65
N GLY A 51 6.78 -17.03 -10.49
CA GLY A 51 6.99 -18.26 -11.24
C GLY A 51 5.99 -18.47 -12.39
N LEU A 52 5.36 -17.40 -12.86
CA LEU A 52 4.39 -17.40 -13.95
C LEU A 52 5.04 -17.07 -15.29
N ASP A 53 4.47 -17.57 -16.37
CA ASP A 53 4.91 -17.27 -17.73
C ASP A 53 4.22 -15.98 -18.24
N ALA A 54 5.00 -14.89 -18.30
CA ALA A 54 4.50 -13.59 -18.75
C ALA A 54 4.02 -13.60 -20.22
N GLU A 55 4.65 -14.39 -21.10
CA GLU A 55 4.22 -14.50 -22.50
C GLU A 55 2.87 -15.22 -22.59
N ALA A 56 2.70 -16.30 -21.82
CA ALA A 56 1.42 -17.02 -21.74
C ALA A 56 0.30 -16.16 -21.13
N LEU A 57 0.62 -15.32 -20.12
CA LEU A 57 -0.34 -14.37 -19.52
C LEU A 57 -0.73 -13.26 -20.49
N ALA A 58 0.19 -12.82 -21.36
CA ALA A 58 -0.10 -11.80 -22.38
C ALA A 58 -0.80 -12.37 -23.63
N ALA A 59 -0.80 -13.70 -23.82
CA ALA A 59 -1.50 -14.34 -24.91
C ALA A 59 -3.04 -14.25 -24.76
N PRO A 60 -3.83 -14.47 -25.83
CA PRO A 60 -5.29 -14.36 -25.75
C PRO A 60 -5.94 -15.18 -24.63
N GLU A 61 -5.47 -16.39 -24.38
CA GLU A 61 -5.99 -17.28 -23.33
C GLU A 61 -5.67 -16.74 -21.92
N GLY A 62 -4.48 -16.15 -21.74
CA GLY A 62 -4.08 -15.48 -20.49
C GLY A 62 -4.87 -14.21 -20.24
N LEU A 63 -5.10 -13.40 -21.30
CA LEU A 63 -5.94 -12.21 -21.22
C LEU A 63 -7.37 -12.54 -20.77
N GLU A 64 -7.97 -13.63 -21.27
CA GLU A 64 -9.30 -14.05 -20.83
C GLU A 64 -9.34 -14.38 -19.33
N VAL A 65 -8.24 -14.93 -18.76
CA VAL A 65 -8.12 -15.17 -17.32
C VAL A 65 -7.98 -13.85 -16.55
N LEU A 66 -7.09 -12.95 -17.00
CA LEU A 66 -6.83 -11.65 -16.35
C LEU A 66 -8.05 -10.72 -16.42
N ALA A 67 -8.91 -10.90 -17.40
CA ALA A 67 -10.18 -10.19 -17.56
C ALA A 67 -11.32 -10.78 -16.70
N GLY A 68 -11.18 -12.04 -16.29
CA GLY A 68 -12.22 -12.79 -15.59
C GLY A 68 -13.22 -13.52 -16.48
N ASN A 69 -12.97 -13.60 -17.80
CA ASN A 69 -13.81 -14.32 -18.75
C ASN A 69 -13.57 -15.83 -18.71
N ARG A 70 -12.40 -16.24 -18.27
CA ARG A 70 -12.02 -17.64 -18.09
C ARG A 70 -11.52 -17.89 -16.67
N VAL A 71 -12.05 -18.90 -16.03
CA VAL A 71 -11.53 -19.43 -14.77
C VAL A 71 -10.51 -20.53 -15.11
N PRO A 72 -9.25 -20.45 -14.61
CA PRO A 72 -8.25 -21.50 -14.82
C PRO A 72 -8.74 -22.87 -14.33
N GLU A 73 -8.31 -23.94 -14.98
CA GLU A 73 -8.66 -25.30 -14.55
C GLU A 73 -8.11 -25.57 -13.13
N GLY A 74 -8.94 -26.09 -12.24
CA GLY A 74 -8.60 -26.34 -10.85
C GLY A 74 -8.70 -25.14 -9.91
N ALA A 75 -8.92 -23.92 -10.44
CA ALA A 75 -9.18 -22.77 -9.60
C ALA A 75 -10.60 -22.85 -8.97
N GLU A 76 -10.71 -22.41 -7.75
CA GLU A 76 -11.98 -22.33 -7.00
C GLU A 76 -12.21 -20.87 -6.55
N PRO A 77 -12.74 -20.00 -7.46
CA PRO A 77 -12.88 -18.59 -7.17
C PRO A 77 -13.86 -18.30 -6.05
N LEU A 78 -13.52 -17.30 -5.21
CA LEU A 78 -14.34 -16.92 -4.08
C LEU A 78 -14.23 -15.42 -3.75
N ALA A 79 -15.22 -14.92 -3.03
CA ALA A 79 -15.25 -13.60 -2.43
C ALA A 79 -15.16 -13.75 -0.89
N LEU A 80 -14.32 -12.96 -0.25
CA LEU A 80 -14.07 -13.03 1.19
C LEU A 80 -15.12 -12.24 1.98
N ALA A 81 -15.53 -12.80 3.13
CA ALA A 81 -16.43 -12.14 4.08
C ALA A 81 -15.60 -11.29 5.07
N TYR A 82 -15.96 -10.03 5.23
CA TYR A 82 -15.43 -9.17 6.28
C TYR A 82 -16.42 -8.06 6.66
N ALA A 83 -16.24 -7.47 7.82
CA ALA A 83 -16.90 -6.27 8.29
C ALA A 83 -15.89 -5.12 8.29
N GLY A 84 -16.23 -3.99 8.88
CA GLY A 84 -15.24 -2.97 9.13
C GLY A 84 -15.81 -1.75 9.86
N HIS A 85 -14.95 -1.08 10.61
CA HIS A 85 -15.23 0.25 11.11
C HIS A 85 -14.86 1.29 10.06
N GLN A 86 -15.84 1.81 9.35
CA GLN A 86 -15.66 2.87 8.35
C GLN A 86 -15.81 4.24 9.02
N PHE A 87 -14.74 5.04 9.03
CA PHE A 87 -14.68 6.31 9.76
C PHE A 87 -15.09 6.16 11.25
N GLY A 88 -14.73 5.04 11.87
CA GLY A 88 -15.07 4.71 13.25
C GLY A 88 -16.47 4.15 13.49
N ASN A 89 -17.31 4.04 12.45
CA ASN A 89 -18.64 3.45 12.53
C ASN A 89 -18.62 2.00 12.04
N PHE A 90 -19.10 1.07 12.85
CA PHE A 90 -19.10 -0.34 12.49
C PHE A 90 -20.14 -0.65 11.40
N VAL A 91 -19.69 -1.25 10.31
CA VAL A 91 -20.52 -1.79 9.22
C VAL A 91 -20.44 -3.31 9.28
N PRO A 92 -21.54 -4.01 9.63
CA PRO A 92 -21.51 -5.41 10.01
C PRO A 92 -21.26 -6.37 8.84
N GLN A 93 -21.37 -5.90 7.60
CA GLN A 93 -21.08 -6.68 6.40
C GLN A 93 -20.60 -5.77 5.28
N LEU A 94 -19.38 -6.01 4.83
CA LEU A 94 -18.75 -5.43 3.66
C LEU A 94 -18.40 -6.56 2.69
N GLY A 95 -17.28 -7.22 2.89
CA GLY A 95 -16.79 -8.30 2.04
C GLY A 95 -16.26 -7.82 0.70
N ASP A 96 -15.76 -8.75 -0.11
CA ASP A 96 -15.26 -8.49 -1.46
C ASP A 96 -16.43 -8.20 -2.42
N GLY A 97 -16.99 -7.00 -2.35
CA GLY A 97 -18.19 -6.61 -3.10
C GLY A 97 -17.94 -6.39 -4.60
N ARG A 98 -16.69 -6.33 -5.04
CA ARG A 98 -16.27 -6.13 -6.43
C ARG A 98 -14.97 -6.86 -6.77
N ALA A 99 -14.57 -7.80 -5.95
CA ALA A 99 -13.34 -8.54 -6.16
C ALA A 99 -13.57 -10.03 -5.98
N VAL A 100 -12.82 -10.84 -6.72
CA VAL A 100 -12.87 -12.30 -6.68
C VAL A 100 -11.45 -12.82 -6.55
N LEU A 101 -11.17 -13.55 -5.47
CA LEU A 101 -9.94 -14.30 -5.30
C LEU A 101 -9.98 -15.51 -6.23
N LEU A 102 -9.10 -15.55 -7.23
CA LEU A 102 -8.99 -16.70 -8.13
C LEU A 102 -8.35 -17.91 -7.44
N GLY A 103 -7.41 -17.66 -6.56
CA GLY A 103 -6.63 -18.64 -5.84
C GLY A 103 -5.27 -18.10 -5.45
N GLU A 104 -4.34 -18.99 -5.18
CA GLU A 104 -2.98 -18.70 -4.71
C GLU A 104 -1.94 -19.34 -5.62
N VAL A 105 -0.82 -18.66 -5.77
CA VAL A 105 0.42 -19.23 -6.32
C VAL A 105 1.46 -19.34 -5.20
N VAL A 106 2.41 -20.25 -5.37
CA VAL A 106 3.62 -20.29 -4.55
C VAL A 106 4.72 -19.64 -5.39
N ASP A 107 5.24 -18.50 -4.92
CA ASP A 107 6.28 -17.77 -5.63
C ASP A 107 7.62 -18.52 -5.62
N ARG A 108 8.65 -17.98 -6.29
CA ARG A 108 9.97 -18.61 -6.40
C ARG A 108 10.70 -18.77 -5.06
N ASP A 109 10.30 -17.96 -4.07
CA ASP A 109 10.86 -18.03 -2.71
C ASP A 109 10.07 -18.99 -1.81
N GLY A 110 9.05 -19.66 -2.34
CA GLY A 110 8.22 -20.62 -1.63
C GLY A 110 7.11 -19.94 -0.80
N VAL A 111 6.85 -18.66 -1.01
CA VAL A 111 5.81 -17.90 -0.30
C VAL A 111 4.50 -17.95 -1.08
N ARG A 112 3.38 -18.18 -0.35
CA ARG A 112 2.04 -18.14 -0.94
C ARG A 112 1.62 -16.70 -1.20
N ARG A 113 1.08 -16.45 -2.41
CA ARG A 113 0.55 -15.18 -2.85
C ARG A 113 -0.87 -15.36 -3.39
N ASP A 114 -1.79 -14.56 -2.90
CA ASP A 114 -3.15 -14.48 -3.42
C ASP A 114 -3.18 -13.77 -4.77
N LEU A 115 -3.96 -14.30 -5.72
CA LEU A 115 -4.30 -13.63 -6.97
C LEU A 115 -5.78 -13.25 -6.96
N GLN A 116 -6.09 -11.96 -6.95
CA GLN A 116 -7.44 -11.44 -6.86
C GLN A 116 -7.75 -10.51 -8.03
N LEU A 117 -8.89 -10.73 -8.70
CA LEU A 117 -9.42 -9.82 -9.71
C LEU A 117 -10.30 -8.75 -9.07
N LYS A 118 -9.87 -7.49 -9.08
CA LYS A 118 -10.62 -6.34 -8.55
C LYS A 118 -11.31 -5.59 -9.68
N GLY A 119 -12.61 -5.39 -9.56
CA GLY A 119 -13.47 -4.86 -10.65
C GLY A 119 -14.15 -5.96 -11.47
N SER A 120 -14.08 -7.21 -11.04
CA SER A 120 -14.49 -8.40 -11.79
C SER A 120 -15.97 -8.74 -11.73
N GLY A 121 -16.81 -7.83 -11.21
CA GLY A 121 -18.26 -8.00 -11.19
C GLY A 121 -18.85 -8.20 -9.80
N ARG A 122 -20.16 -8.48 -9.78
CA ARG A 122 -20.92 -8.62 -8.53
C ARG A 122 -20.60 -9.90 -7.78
N THR A 123 -20.59 -9.79 -6.47
CA THR A 123 -20.50 -10.91 -5.54
C THR A 123 -21.68 -10.87 -4.56
N PRO A 124 -21.88 -11.90 -3.73
CA PRO A 124 -22.86 -11.85 -2.65
C PRO A 124 -22.63 -10.72 -1.62
N PHE A 125 -21.44 -10.12 -1.60
CA PHE A 125 -21.08 -9.01 -0.71
C PHE A 125 -21.20 -7.63 -1.38
N SER A 126 -21.61 -7.55 -2.63
CA SER A 126 -21.83 -6.26 -3.29
C SER A 126 -22.89 -5.45 -2.59
N ARG A 127 -22.60 -4.18 -2.34
CA ARG A 127 -23.57 -3.22 -1.74
C ARG A 127 -24.80 -3.10 -2.63
N GLY A 128 -25.94 -2.80 -2.05
CA GLY A 128 -27.19 -2.64 -2.81
C GLY A 128 -27.02 -1.61 -3.93
N GLY A 129 -27.35 -2.03 -5.18
CA GLY A 129 -27.21 -1.20 -6.36
C GLY A 129 -25.81 -1.17 -7.02
N SER A 130 -24.77 -1.70 -6.38
CA SER A 130 -23.43 -1.79 -6.98
C SER A 130 -23.42 -2.80 -8.15
N ASP A 131 -22.72 -2.45 -9.22
CA ASP A 131 -22.45 -3.32 -10.37
C ASP A 131 -21.27 -4.27 -10.16
N GLY A 132 -20.49 -4.07 -9.08
CA GLY A 132 -19.29 -4.85 -8.79
C GLY A 132 -18.12 -4.55 -9.75
N ARG A 133 -18.26 -3.56 -10.61
CA ARG A 133 -17.24 -3.14 -11.56
C ARG A 133 -16.32 -2.07 -10.96
N SER A 134 -15.21 -1.83 -11.61
CA SER A 134 -14.32 -0.70 -11.35
C SER A 134 -14.17 0.12 -12.62
N SER A 135 -14.18 1.45 -12.50
CA SER A 135 -13.75 2.29 -13.62
C SER A 135 -12.22 2.19 -13.77
N LEU A 136 -11.75 2.53 -14.97
CA LEU A 136 -10.33 2.38 -15.33
C LEU A 136 -9.39 3.29 -14.52
N GLY A 137 -9.84 4.51 -14.15
CA GLY A 137 -9.03 5.44 -13.38
C GLY A 137 -8.51 4.87 -12.05
N PRO A 138 -9.38 4.34 -11.16
CA PRO A 138 -8.97 3.64 -9.95
C PRO A 138 -8.07 2.42 -10.18
N VAL A 139 -8.24 1.70 -11.29
CA VAL A 139 -7.37 0.57 -11.67
C VAL A 139 -5.94 1.06 -11.98
N ILE A 140 -5.82 2.13 -12.78
CA ILE A 140 -4.53 2.74 -13.12
C ILE A 140 -3.86 3.30 -11.86
N ARG A 141 -4.61 4.01 -11.01
CA ARG A 141 -4.08 4.56 -9.76
C ARG A 141 -3.51 3.48 -8.86
N GLU A 142 -4.28 2.40 -8.62
CA GLU A 142 -3.82 1.31 -7.76
C GLU A 142 -2.60 0.62 -8.36
N TYR A 143 -2.55 0.40 -9.67
CA TYR A 143 -1.39 -0.17 -10.35
C TYR A 143 -0.12 0.69 -10.15
N LEU A 144 -0.19 1.99 -10.49
CA LEU A 144 0.94 2.89 -10.41
C LEU A 144 1.45 3.07 -8.96
N VAL A 145 0.51 3.26 -8.02
CA VAL A 145 0.88 3.58 -6.64
C VAL A 145 1.39 2.33 -5.91
N SER A 146 0.77 1.16 -6.11
CA SER A 146 1.24 -0.09 -5.47
C SER A 146 2.63 -0.50 -5.96
N GLU A 147 2.91 -0.40 -7.26
CA GLU A 147 4.23 -0.71 -7.80
C GLU A 147 5.28 0.33 -7.38
N GLY A 148 4.89 1.62 -7.32
CA GLY A 148 5.75 2.66 -6.74
C GLY A 148 6.08 2.40 -5.27
N MET A 149 5.12 1.97 -4.46
CA MET A 149 5.34 1.60 -3.05
C MET A 149 6.28 0.39 -2.93
N ALA A 150 6.09 -0.64 -3.77
CA ALA A 150 6.97 -1.80 -3.79
C ALA A 150 8.42 -1.41 -4.11
N ALA A 151 8.63 -0.58 -5.13
CA ALA A 151 9.96 -0.10 -5.52
C ALA A 151 10.60 0.83 -4.46
N LEU A 152 9.79 1.54 -3.67
CA LEU A 152 10.26 2.28 -2.49
C LEU A 152 10.65 1.35 -1.31
N GLY A 153 10.43 0.03 -1.43
CA GLY A 153 10.74 -0.96 -0.40
C GLY A 153 9.69 -1.03 0.71
N ILE A 154 8.48 -0.52 0.47
CA ILE A 154 7.38 -0.52 1.45
C ILE A 154 6.50 -1.76 1.23
N PRO A 155 6.22 -2.58 2.26
CA PRO A 155 5.33 -3.72 2.14
C PRO A 155 3.96 -3.34 1.59
N THR A 156 3.55 -3.98 0.51
CA THR A 156 2.34 -3.59 -0.23
C THR A 156 1.78 -4.75 -1.05
N THR A 157 0.48 -4.73 -1.30
CA THR A 157 -0.08 -5.51 -2.39
C THR A 157 0.50 -5.04 -3.71
N ARG A 158 0.67 -5.98 -4.67
CA ARG A 158 1.28 -5.74 -5.97
C ARG A 158 0.23 -5.78 -7.08
N ALA A 159 0.55 -5.24 -8.21
CA ALA A 159 -0.31 -5.22 -9.40
C ALA A 159 0.32 -6.05 -10.52
N LEU A 160 -0.28 -7.21 -10.84
CA LEU A 160 0.22 -8.09 -11.91
C LEU A 160 -0.24 -7.61 -13.28
N ALA A 161 -1.52 -7.25 -13.42
CA ALA A 161 -2.06 -6.80 -14.70
C ALA A 161 -3.18 -5.77 -14.52
N MET A 162 -3.33 -4.88 -15.50
CA MET A 162 -4.51 -4.05 -15.69
C MET A 162 -5.11 -4.27 -17.07
N VAL A 163 -6.42 -4.51 -17.09
CA VAL A 163 -7.20 -4.84 -18.28
C VAL A 163 -8.34 -3.84 -18.42
N ALA A 164 -8.51 -3.25 -19.61
CA ALA A 164 -9.74 -2.54 -19.96
C ALA A 164 -10.81 -3.55 -20.36
N THR A 165 -12.04 -3.35 -19.91
CA THR A 165 -13.13 -4.34 -20.10
C THR A 165 -13.86 -4.21 -21.44
N GLY A 166 -13.77 -3.04 -22.08
CA GLY A 166 -14.63 -2.67 -23.21
C GLY A 166 -16.06 -2.28 -22.80
N ASP A 167 -16.43 -2.49 -21.54
CA ASP A 167 -17.75 -2.15 -21.01
C ASP A 167 -17.74 -0.78 -20.33
N PRO A 168 -18.79 0.04 -20.48
CA PRO A 168 -18.95 1.28 -19.76
C PRO A 168 -19.37 1.01 -18.30
N VAL A 169 -18.85 1.79 -17.39
CA VAL A 169 -19.20 1.78 -15.98
C VAL A 169 -19.86 3.10 -15.62
N LEU A 170 -21.07 3.07 -15.05
CA LEU A 170 -21.79 4.25 -14.63
C LEU A 170 -21.36 4.66 -13.23
N ARG A 171 -20.75 5.86 -13.11
CA ARG A 171 -20.39 6.52 -11.86
C ARG A 171 -21.08 7.91 -11.84
N GLN A 172 -20.38 8.99 -11.55
CA GLN A 172 -20.93 10.34 -11.76
C GLN A 172 -21.14 10.64 -13.25
N GLN A 173 -20.34 10.01 -14.08
CA GLN A 173 -20.42 9.99 -15.53
C GLN A 173 -20.19 8.56 -16.03
N VAL A 174 -20.35 8.35 -17.34
CA VAL A 174 -19.98 7.07 -17.97
C VAL A 174 -18.47 7.03 -18.15
N GLU A 175 -17.84 6.02 -17.61
CA GLU A 175 -16.39 5.83 -17.62
C GLU A 175 -16.03 4.45 -18.22
N PRO A 176 -14.86 4.28 -18.85
CA PRO A 176 -14.40 2.97 -19.26
C PRO A 176 -14.16 2.08 -18.03
N GLY A 177 -14.56 0.81 -18.14
CA GLY A 177 -14.35 -0.18 -17.09
C GLY A 177 -12.96 -0.80 -17.13
N GLY A 178 -12.49 -1.24 -15.97
CA GLY A 178 -11.20 -1.91 -15.81
C GLY A 178 -11.22 -3.02 -14.77
N VAL A 179 -10.30 -3.98 -14.93
CA VAL A 179 -9.99 -5.04 -13.96
C VAL A 179 -8.52 -4.97 -13.60
N LEU A 180 -8.23 -5.01 -12.31
CA LEU A 180 -6.88 -5.13 -11.76
C LEU A 180 -6.67 -6.58 -11.28
N THR A 181 -5.59 -7.22 -11.71
CA THR A 181 -5.10 -8.43 -11.06
C THR A 181 -4.17 -8.02 -9.92
N ARG A 182 -4.70 -8.09 -8.70
CA ARG A 182 -3.98 -7.76 -7.47
C ARG A 182 -3.34 -9.00 -6.88
N VAL A 183 -2.09 -8.84 -6.41
CA VAL A 183 -1.31 -9.87 -5.73
C VAL A 183 -1.06 -9.43 -4.30
N ALA A 184 -1.25 -10.33 -3.34
CA ALA A 184 -1.04 -10.04 -1.92
C ALA A 184 -0.44 -11.24 -1.19
N ALA A 185 0.24 -11.01 -0.07
CA ALA A 185 0.59 -12.11 0.85
C ALA A 185 -0.68 -12.80 1.37
N SER A 186 -1.73 -12.03 1.67
CA SER A 186 -3.13 -12.47 1.78
C SER A 186 -4.09 -11.28 1.80
N HIS A 187 -5.38 -11.57 1.61
CA HIS A 187 -6.45 -10.57 1.72
C HIS A 187 -7.16 -10.60 3.08
N VAL A 188 -6.60 -11.29 4.08
CA VAL A 188 -7.12 -11.26 5.45
C VAL A 188 -6.87 -9.89 6.08
N ARG A 189 -7.91 -9.29 6.65
CA ARG A 189 -7.92 -7.94 7.20
C ARG A 189 -8.34 -7.94 8.65
N VAL A 190 -8.12 -6.86 9.37
CA VAL A 190 -8.71 -6.67 10.71
C VAL A 190 -10.21 -6.88 10.66
N GLY A 191 -10.89 -6.34 9.64
CA GLY A 191 -12.32 -6.49 9.43
C GLY A 191 -12.79 -7.92 9.23
N THR A 192 -11.93 -8.85 8.81
CA THR A 192 -12.26 -10.28 8.73
C THR A 192 -12.49 -10.87 10.12
N PHE A 193 -11.63 -10.55 11.08
CA PHE A 193 -11.77 -10.95 12.47
C PHE A 193 -13.00 -10.31 13.13
N GLU A 194 -13.22 -9.00 12.89
CA GLU A 194 -14.39 -8.29 13.42
C GLU A 194 -15.70 -8.91 12.95
N TYR A 195 -15.76 -9.42 11.71
CA TYR A 195 -16.95 -10.02 11.13
C TYR A 195 -17.47 -11.21 11.94
N PHE A 196 -16.59 -12.12 12.33
CA PHE A 196 -16.94 -13.31 13.11
C PHE A 196 -17.07 -13.01 14.60
N PHE A 197 -16.16 -12.21 15.15
CA PHE A 197 -16.22 -11.82 16.55
C PHE A 197 -17.56 -11.14 16.90
N ARG A 198 -18.00 -10.19 16.08
CA ARG A 198 -19.29 -9.48 16.31
C ARG A 198 -20.53 -10.35 16.14
N ARG A 199 -20.39 -11.52 15.53
CA ARG A 199 -21.42 -12.55 15.40
C ARG A 199 -21.37 -13.60 16.52
N GLY A 200 -20.37 -13.54 17.39
CA GLY A 200 -20.16 -14.52 18.46
C GLY A 200 -19.60 -15.86 17.95
N ASP A 201 -19.10 -15.90 16.72
CA ASP A 201 -18.52 -17.12 16.11
C ASP A 201 -17.03 -17.23 16.45
N LEU A 202 -16.76 -17.61 17.69
CA LEU A 202 -15.40 -17.74 18.21
C LEU A 202 -14.62 -18.90 17.60
N ASP A 203 -15.30 -19.94 17.15
CA ASP A 203 -14.66 -21.08 16.49
C ASP A 203 -14.06 -20.65 15.16
N THR A 204 -14.76 -19.82 14.38
CA THR A 204 -14.23 -19.24 13.15
C THR A 204 -13.12 -18.21 13.42
N VAL A 205 -13.24 -17.40 14.49
CA VAL A 205 -12.14 -16.49 14.90
C VAL A 205 -10.86 -17.28 15.21
N ARG A 206 -10.97 -18.42 15.90
CA ARG A 206 -9.86 -19.33 16.19
C ARG A 206 -9.27 -19.90 14.91
N ALA A 207 -10.09 -20.45 14.03
CA ALA A 207 -9.64 -21.01 12.76
C ALA A 207 -8.91 -19.98 11.89
N LEU A 208 -9.38 -18.71 11.87
CA LEU A 208 -8.70 -17.60 11.21
C LEU A 208 -7.36 -17.28 11.86
N ALA A 209 -7.29 -17.26 13.20
CA ALA A 209 -6.05 -16.98 13.90
C ALA A 209 -5.00 -18.07 13.62
N ASP A 210 -5.40 -19.35 13.66
CA ASP A 210 -4.55 -20.48 13.33
C ASP A 210 -4.05 -20.42 11.88
N TYR A 211 -4.94 -20.11 10.93
CA TYR A 211 -4.60 -19.91 9.51
C TYR A 211 -3.60 -18.77 9.32
N VAL A 212 -3.80 -17.64 9.98
CA VAL A 212 -2.90 -16.48 9.91
C VAL A 212 -1.53 -16.79 10.53
N ILE A 213 -1.49 -17.50 11.65
CA ILE A 213 -0.24 -17.96 12.26
C ILE A 213 0.51 -18.88 11.30
N GLU A 214 -0.15 -19.92 10.77
CA GLU A 214 0.50 -20.85 9.82
C GLU A 214 1.07 -20.14 8.61
N ARG A 215 0.35 -19.14 8.07
CA ARG A 215 0.68 -18.50 6.80
C ARG A 215 1.67 -17.34 6.93
N HIS A 216 1.54 -16.52 7.97
CA HIS A 216 2.23 -15.23 8.06
C HIS A 216 3.16 -15.07 9.26
N TYR A 217 2.93 -15.89 10.29
CA TYR A 217 3.59 -15.74 11.58
C TYR A 217 3.96 -17.11 12.19
N PRO A 218 4.58 -18.04 11.39
CA PRO A 218 4.87 -19.38 11.89
C PRO A 218 5.78 -19.36 13.13
N GLU A 219 6.56 -18.30 13.32
CA GLU A 219 7.43 -18.11 14.48
C GLU A 219 6.69 -17.99 15.81
N VAL A 220 5.41 -17.59 15.81
CA VAL A 220 4.62 -17.49 17.04
C VAL A 220 3.85 -18.77 17.39
N ALA A 221 3.85 -19.77 16.50
CA ALA A 221 3.11 -21.02 16.69
C ALA A 221 3.54 -21.78 17.96
N GLU A 222 4.83 -21.73 18.28
CA GLU A 222 5.42 -22.41 19.44
C GLU A 222 5.42 -21.55 20.72
N ALA A 223 4.83 -20.34 20.68
CA ALA A 223 4.72 -19.50 21.87
C ALA A 223 3.78 -20.12 22.93
N GLU A 224 4.02 -19.86 24.20
CA GLU A 224 3.14 -20.32 25.30
C GLU A 224 1.69 -19.83 25.11
N GLN A 225 1.50 -18.63 24.55
CA GLN A 225 0.21 -18.03 24.21
C GLN A 225 0.22 -17.54 22.75
N PRO A 226 0.00 -18.42 21.76
CA PRO A 226 0.16 -18.09 20.34
C PRO A 226 -0.71 -16.91 19.88
N TYR A 227 -1.96 -16.81 20.34
CA TYR A 227 -2.86 -15.73 19.94
C TYR A 227 -2.45 -14.36 20.52
N LYS A 228 -1.89 -14.34 21.73
CA LYS A 228 -1.27 -13.15 22.32
C LYS A 228 -0.04 -12.75 21.52
N ALA A 229 0.83 -13.71 21.20
CA ALA A 229 2.03 -13.48 20.40
C ALA A 229 1.69 -12.99 18.98
N LEU A 230 0.63 -13.54 18.35
CA LEU A 230 0.11 -13.07 17.07
C LEU A 230 -0.27 -11.59 17.12
N MET A 231 -0.97 -11.16 18.17
CA MET A 231 -1.36 -9.76 18.35
C MET A 231 -0.14 -8.83 18.36
N GLY A 232 0.91 -9.21 19.10
CA GLY A 232 2.17 -8.45 19.14
C GLY A 232 2.88 -8.42 17.78
N ALA A 233 2.97 -9.55 17.09
CA ALA A 233 3.62 -9.64 15.79
C ALA A 233 2.90 -8.79 14.70
N VAL A 234 1.56 -8.78 14.71
CA VAL A 234 0.76 -7.91 13.81
C VAL A 234 0.96 -6.44 14.18
N ALA A 235 1.01 -6.10 15.47
CA ALA A 235 1.26 -4.73 15.93
C ALA A 235 2.64 -4.25 15.48
N ASP A 236 3.65 -5.08 15.60
CA ASP A 236 5.02 -4.78 15.20
C ASP A 236 5.14 -4.48 13.69
N ARG A 237 4.57 -5.36 12.84
CA ARG A 237 4.58 -5.12 11.38
C ARG A 237 3.79 -3.88 10.99
N THR A 238 2.67 -3.61 11.67
CA THR A 238 1.86 -2.42 11.41
C THR A 238 2.60 -1.14 11.83
N ALA A 239 3.33 -1.16 12.95
CA ALA A 239 4.15 -0.02 13.39
C ALA A 239 5.24 0.31 12.38
N ASP A 240 5.95 -0.73 11.90
CA ASP A 240 7.00 -0.57 10.90
C ASP A 240 6.44 -0.02 9.57
N LEU A 241 5.31 -0.57 9.10
CA LEU A 241 4.65 -0.14 7.87
C LEU A 241 4.23 1.33 7.92
N VAL A 242 3.59 1.76 9.01
CA VAL A 242 3.10 3.14 9.14
C VAL A 242 4.27 4.12 9.30
N ALA A 243 5.35 3.74 9.98
CA ALA A 243 6.57 4.55 10.02
C ALA A 243 7.17 4.75 8.62
N ASP A 244 7.20 3.68 7.80
CA ASP A 244 7.67 3.76 6.41
C ASP A 244 6.78 4.67 5.53
N TRP A 245 5.45 4.65 5.71
CA TRP A 245 4.55 5.60 5.04
C TRP A 245 4.91 7.06 5.38
N LEU A 246 5.13 7.34 6.66
CA LEU A 246 5.52 8.68 7.11
C LEU A 246 6.85 9.12 6.50
N LEU A 247 7.81 8.22 6.35
CA LEU A 247 9.14 8.52 5.80
C LEU A 247 9.15 8.87 4.32
N VAL A 248 8.12 8.48 3.57
CA VAL A 248 7.97 8.82 2.15
C VAL A 248 6.87 9.84 1.86
N GLY A 249 6.19 10.35 2.89
CA GLY A 249 5.10 11.31 2.74
C GLY A 249 3.80 10.70 2.21
N PHE A 250 3.60 9.39 2.37
CA PHE A 250 2.40 8.70 1.91
C PHE A 250 1.22 8.88 2.88
N ILE A 251 0.05 9.16 2.32
CA ILE A 251 -1.22 9.28 3.04
C ILE A 251 -2.18 8.26 2.43
N HIS A 252 -2.57 7.27 3.24
CA HIS A 252 -3.48 6.21 2.80
C HIS A 252 -4.90 6.74 2.49
N GLY A 253 -5.36 7.69 3.28
CA GLY A 253 -6.62 8.40 3.09
C GLY A 253 -7.88 7.66 3.56
N VAL A 254 -7.86 6.34 3.76
CA VAL A 254 -8.99 5.55 4.29
C VAL A 254 -8.47 4.34 5.09
N MET A 255 -8.02 4.57 6.32
CA MET A 255 -7.53 3.52 7.22
C MET A 255 -8.66 2.92 8.06
N ASN A 256 -9.71 2.46 7.38
CA ASN A 256 -10.77 1.65 8.01
C ASN A 256 -10.22 0.26 8.38
N THR A 257 -10.85 -0.47 9.29
CA THR A 257 -10.42 -1.83 9.66
C THR A 257 -10.52 -2.83 8.51
N ASP A 258 -11.36 -2.56 7.50
CA ASP A 258 -11.44 -3.30 6.25
C ASP A 258 -10.31 -2.97 5.24
N ASN A 259 -9.47 -1.98 5.54
CA ASN A 259 -8.30 -1.59 4.75
C ASN A 259 -6.98 -1.76 5.52
N VAL A 260 -6.96 -2.61 6.56
CA VAL A 260 -5.76 -2.97 7.31
C VAL A 260 -5.49 -4.46 7.18
N SER A 261 -4.45 -4.78 6.39
CA SER A 261 -4.01 -6.17 6.18
C SER A 261 -3.35 -6.74 7.43
N ILE A 262 -3.72 -7.96 7.78
CA ILE A 262 -3.06 -8.70 8.87
C ILE A 262 -1.63 -9.12 8.47
N ALA A 263 -1.34 -9.24 7.18
CA ALA A 263 0.00 -9.56 6.70
C ALA A 263 0.99 -8.39 6.85
N GLY A 264 0.52 -7.17 7.18
CA GLY A 264 1.36 -5.98 7.29
C GLY A 264 1.71 -5.36 5.95
N GLU A 265 0.84 -5.50 4.94
CA GLU A 265 0.97 -4.88 3.61
C GLU A 265 -0.02 -3.71 3.46
N THR A 266 0.41 -2.67 2.73
CA THR A 266 -0.51 -1.61 2.28
C THR A 266 -1.50 -2.18 1.28
N ILE A 267 -2.79 -1.90 1.45
CA ILE A 267 -3.86 -2.44 0.60
C ILE A 267 -4.91 -1.37 0.30
N ASP A 268 -5.58 -1.50 -0.87
CA ASP A 268 -6.72 -0.65 -1.26
C ASP A 268 -6.35 0.84 -1.48
N TYR A 269 -5.60 1.08 -2.54
CA TYR A 269 -5.17 2.39 -3.01
C TYR A 269 -6.32 3.19 -3.66
N GLY A 270 -7.26 3.63 -2.84
CA GLY A 270 -8.38 4.48 -3.27
C GLY A 270 -7.98 5.96 -3.23
N PRO A 271 -8.35 6.70 -2.17
CA PRO A 271 -8.08 8.14 -2.06
C PRO A 271 -6.69 8.43 -1.46
N CYS A 272 -5.71 7.57 -1.70
CA CYS A 272 -4.34 7.76 -1.25
C CYS A 272 -3.60 8.77 -2.14
N ALA A 273 -2.57 9.40 -1.58
CA ALA A 273 -1.61 10.20 -2.33
C ALA A 273 -0.30 10.35 -1.58
N PHE A 274 0.78 10.65 -2.32
CA PHE A 274 2.01 11.18 -1.75
C PHE A 274 1.90 12.70 -1.59
N MET A 275 2.40 13.20 -0.48
CA MET A 275 2.35 14.60 -0.15
C MET A 275 3.39 15.39 -0.97
N ASP A 276 2.99 16.50 -1.56
CA ASP A 276 3.89 17.47 -2.17
C ASP A 276 4.43 18.42 -1.08
N ASP A 277 3.74 19.49 -0.78
CA ASP A 277 4.08 20.43 0.31
C ASP A 277 3.91 19.72 1.65
N TYR A 278 4.93 19.74 2.51
CA TYR A 278 4.82 19.12 3.82
C TYR A 278 3.88 19.89 4.73
N HIS A 279 2.87 19.18 5.23
CA HIS A 279 2.06 19.65 6.36
C HIS A 279 1.47 18.47 7.13
N PRO A 280 1.60 18.42 8.48
CA PRO A 280 1.16 17.28 9.29
C PRO A 280 -0.35 16.99 9.18
N ALA A 281 -1.18 18.02 9.00
CA ALA A 281 -2.62 17.86 8.87
C ALA A 281 -3.11 17.69 7.41
N THR A 282 -2.24 17.32 6.46
CA THR A 282 -2.63 17.10 5.07
C THR A 282 -3.61 15.94 4.93
N VAL A 283 -4.70 16.17 4.20
CA VAL A 283 -5.77 15.22 3.88
C VAL A 283 -6.05 15.29 2.38
N TYR A 284 -6.08 14.14 1.71
CA TYR A 284 -6.46 14.07 0.30
C TYR A 284 -7.85 13.47 0.08
N SER A 285 -8.27 12.54 0.95
CA SER A 285 -9.56 11.87 0.78
C SER A 285 -10.73 12.85 0.83
N SER A 286 -11.49 12.95 -0.27
CA SER A 286 -12.66 13.84 -0.38
C SER A 286 -13.78 13.52 0.63
N ILE A 287 -13.80 12.31 1.17
CA ILE A 287 -14.79 11.85 2.14
C ILE A 287 -14.33 12.03 3.60
N ASP A 288 -13.05 12.34 3.83
CA ASP A 288 -12.49 12.58 5.17
C ASP A 288 -12.61 14.06 5.58
N ARG A 289 -13.83 14.48 5.90
CA ARG A 289 -14.14 15.89 6.23
C ARG A 289 -13.54 16.38 7.54
N HIS A 290 -13.06 15.47 8.39
CA HIS A 290 -12.60 15.79 9.75
C HIS A 290 -11.11 15.49 9.96
N GLY A 291 -10.40 15.10 8.90
CA GLY A 291 -8.97 14.77 8.97
C GLY A 291 -8.65 13.55 9.84
N ARG A 292 -9.61 12.61 9.93
CA ARG A 292 -9.38 11.37 10.69
C ARG A 292 -8.16 10.61 10.22
N TYR A 293 -7.91 10.65 8.90
CA TYR A 293 -6.80 9.95 8.23
C TYR A 293 -5.77 10.95 7.68
N ALA A 294 -5.63 12.13 8.31
CA ALA A 294 -4.55 13.05 8.01
C ALA A 294 -3.19 12.38 8.21
N TYR A 295 -2.16 12.93 7.57
CA TYR A 295 -0.80 12.38 7.62
C TYR A 295 -0.34 12.05 9.05
N ASP A 296 -0.45 13.01 9.99
CA ASP A 296 -0.03 12.85 11.39
C ASP A 296 -0.98 12.01 12.24
N GLN A 297 -2.20 11.72 11.75
CA GLN A 297 -3.16 10.87 12.45
C GLN A 297 -2.97 9.37 12.13
N GLN A 298 -2.19 9.02 11.11
CA GLN A 298 -2.01 7.63 10.68
C GLN A 298 -1.50 6.70 11.80
N PRO A 299 -0.51 7.08 12.63
CA PRO A 299 -0.08 6.24 13.77
C PRO A 299 -1.21 5.97 14.77
N LYS A 300 -1.95 7.00 15.14
CA LYS A 300 -3.05 6.89 16.09
C LYS A 300 -4.19 6.01 15.57
N ILE A 301 -4.50 6.12 14.28
CA ILE A 301 -5.55 5.30 13.65
C ILE A 301 -5.09 3.85 13.48
N ALA A 302 -3.82 3.61 13.16
CA ALA A 302 -3.26 2.26 13.12
C ALA A 302 -3.35 1.58 14.50
N GLN A 303 -2.98 2.26 15.58
CA GLN A 303 -3.13 1.75 16.94
C GLN A 303 -4.61 1.48 17.28
N TRP A 304 -5.51 2.35 16.87
CA TRP A 304 -6.95 2.14 17.06
C TRP A 304 -7.45 0.90 16.31
N ASN A 305 -6.99 0.67 15.07
CA ASN A 305 -7.33 -0.52 14.29
C ASN A 305 -6.80 -1.81 14.96
N LEU A 306 -5.58 -1.75 15.50
CA LEU A 306 -5.00 -2.87 16.26
C LEU A 306 -5.82 -3.18 17.53
N ALA A 307 -6.36 -2.15 18.20
CA ALA A 307 -7.27 -2.38 19.32
C ALA A 307 -8.57 -3.12 18.88
N ARG A 308 -9.09 -2.85 17.66
CA ARG A 308 -10.23 -3.61 17.08
C ARG A 308 -9.84 -5.07 16.78
N PHE A 309 -8.64 -5.30 16.27
CA PHE A 309 -8.10 -6.65 16.09
C PHE A 309 -7.94 -7.40 17.43
N ALA A 310 -7.34 -6.71 18.41
CA ALA A 310 -7.17 -7.27 19.75
C ALA A 310 -8.51 -7.71 20.38
N GLU A 311 -9.55 -6.86 20.32
CA GLU A 311 -10.88 -7.20 20.82
C GLU A 311 -11.40 -8.55 20.28
N ALA A 312 -11.14 -8.84 19.00
CA ALA A 312 -11.55 -10.08 18.39
C ALA A 312 -10.78 -11.30 18.92
N LEU A 313 -9.55 -11.10 19.40
CA LEU A 313 -8.69 -12.17 19.93
C LEU A 313 -8.82 -12.38 21.46
N LEU A 314 -9.37 -11.41 22.21
CA LEU A 314 -9.47 -11.50 23.67
C LEU A 314 -10.05 -12.84 24.17
N PRO A 315 -11.18 -13.36 23.59
CA PRO A 315 -11.77 -14.62 24.05
C PRO A 315 -10.90 -15.86 23.77
N LEU A 316 -9.89 -15.74 22.90
CA LEU A 316 -8.94 -16.82 22.61
C LEU A 316 -7.75 -16.82 23.59
N ILE A 317 -7.54 -15.72 24.31
CA ILE A 317 -6.40 -15.52 25.22
C ILE A 317 -6.75 -15.97 26.64
N SER A 318 -7.93 -15.56 27.15
CA SER A 318 -8.38 -15.93 28.49
C SER A 318 -9.92 -15.86 28.62
N ASP A 319 -10.48 -16.77 29.41
CA ASP A 319 -11.90 -16.71 29.82
C ASP A 319 -12.15 -15.56 30.81
N ASP A 320 -11.11 -15.10 31.53
CA ASP A 320 -11.21 -13.95 32.42
C ASP A 320 -10.96 -12.66 31.64
N PRO A 321 -11.98 -11.77 31.52
CA PRO A 321 -11.87 -10.56 30.71
C PRO A 321 -10.74 -9.62 31.15
N ASP A 322 -10.49 -9.49 32.46
CA ASP A 322 -9.46 -8.57 32.96
C ASP A 322 -8.06 -9.09 32.59
N THR A 323 -7.85 -10.40 32.68
CA THR A 323 -6.60 -11.04 32.23
C THR A 323 -6.40 -10.89 30.71
N ALA A 324 -7.45 -11.08 29.90
CA ALA A 324 -7.38 -10.93 28.46
C ALA A 324 -7.04 -9.49 28.05
N VAL A 325 -7.69 -8.51 28.67
CA VAL A 325 -7.42 -7.07 28.43
C VAL A 325 -6.02 -6.69 28.85
N ALA A 326 -5.52 -7.17 30.01
CA ALA A 326 -4.15 -6.92 30.43
C ALA A 326 -3.13 -7.48 29.44
N ALA A 327 -3.37 -8.69 28.89
CA ALA A 327 -2.54 -9.29 27.85
C ALA A 327 -2.54 -8.47 26.53
N ALA A 328 -3.69 -7.90 26.16
CA ALA A 328 -3.80 -7.04 25.00
C ALA A 328 -2.96 -5.73 25.17
N HIS A 329 -3.05 -5.09 26.33
CA HIS A 329 -2.25 -3.91 26.65
C HIS A 329 -0.76 -4.23 26.58
N GLU A 330 -0.30 -5.33 27.17
CA GLU A 330 1.10 -5.75 27.10
C GLU A 330 1.64 -5.83 25.66
N MET A 331 0.80 -6.25 24.69
CA MET A 331 1.20 -6.39 23.30
C MET A 331 1.04 -5.12 22.48
N LEU A 332 0.13 -4.22 22.84
CA LEU A 332 -0.16 -3.02 22.06
C LEU A 332 0.54 -1.76 22.60
N ASP A 333 0.85 -1.69 23.89
CA ASP A 333 1.50 -0.52 24.47
C ASP A 333 2.88 -0.20 23.83
N PRO A 334 3.72 -1.21 23.42
CA PRO A 334 4.99 -0.95 22.74
C PRO A 334 4.87 -0.38 21.32
N PHE A 335 3.67 -0.41 20.71
CA PHE A 335 3.44 0.01 19.32
C PHE A 335 3.98 1.40 19.00
N GLN A 336 3.65 2.39 19.85
CA GLN A 336 4.07 3.78 19.60
C GLN A 336 5.59 3.95 19.72
N ASP A 337 6.21 3.30 20.70
CA ASP A 337 7.66 3.36 20.89
C ASP A 337 8.41 2.74 19.71
N ARG A 338 7.93 1.58 19.20
CA ARG A 338 8.48 0.94 18.01
C ARG A 338 8.35 1.82 16.77
N LEU A 339 7.16 2.36 16.54
CA LEU A 339 6.90 3.27 15.42
C LEU A 339 7.82 4.48 15.47
N ASN A 340 7.92 5.14 16.63
CA ASN A 340 8.76 6.32 16.83
C ASN A 340 10.24 5.98 16.62
N ALA A 341 10.73 4.87 17.17
CA ALA A 341 12.12 4.45 17.00
C ALA A 341 12.47 4.26 15.51
N ARG A 342 11.60 3.58 14.74
CA ARG A 342 11.78 3.39 13.30
C ARG A 342 11.71 4.72 12.54
N TYR A 343 10.74 5.56 12.84
CA TYR A 343 10.54 6.86 12.20
C TYR A 343 11.73 7.79 12.42
N HIS A 344 12.18 7.94 13.68
CA HIS A 344 13.32 8.81 14.00
C HIS A 344 14.64 8.27 13.43
N ALA A 345 14.84 6.95 13.44
CA ALA A 345 15.99 6.33 12.77
C ALA A 345 15.94 6.58 11.25
N GLY A 346 14.75 6.54 10.62
CA GLY A 346 14.54 6.87 9.24
C GLY A 346 14.86 8.33 8.94
N LEU A 347 14.37 9.28 9.74
CA LEU A 347 14.66 10.71 9.59
C LEU A 347 16.16 11.01 9.72
N ARG A 348 16.85 10.40 10.69
CA ARG A 348 18.32 10.51 10.82
C ARG A 348 19.02 10.12 9.50
N ARG A 349 18.67 8.94 8.95
CA ARG A 349 19.25 8.47 7.67
C ARG A 349 18.93 9.43 6.52
N LYS A 350 17.71 9.96 6.46
CA LYS A 350 17.31 10.96 5.45
C LYS A 350 18.15 12.24 5.52
N MET A 351 18.60 12.63 6.72
CA MET A 351 19.48 13.77 6.95
C MET A 351 20.98 13.44 6.86
N GLY A 352 21.35 12.19 6.61
CA GLY A 352 22.75 11.76 6.51
C GLY A 352 23.45 11.61 7.85
N LEU A 353 22.70 11.43 8.94
CA LEU A 353 23.21 11.17 10.28
C LEU A 353 23.28 9.64 10.48
N MET A 354 24.50 9.09 10.44
CA MET A 354 24.71 7.64 10.49
C MET A 354 24.78 7.13 11.93
N GLU A 355 25.28 7.96 12.86
CA GLU A 355 25.35 7.69 14.27
C GLU A 355 24.19 8.36 15.00
N GLU A 356 23.62 7.65 16.00
CA GLU A 356 22.59 8.23 16.87
C GLU A 356 23.24 9.07 17.96
N ARG A 357 22.77 10.31 18.10
CA ARG A 357 23.23 11.23 19.15
C ARG A 357 22.07 12.02 19.73
N ASP A 358 22.24 12.46 20.96
CA ASP A 358 21.29 13.35 21.64
C ASP A 358 21.05 14.61 20.78
N GLY A 359 19.79 14.99 20.62
CA GLY A 359 19.37 16.15 19.83
C GLY A 359 19.08 15.86 18.35
N ASP A 360 19.33 14.66 17.83
CA ASP A 360 19.04 14.31 16.43
C ASP A 360 17.53 14.36 16.14
N GLU A 361 16.70 13.93 17.10
CA GLU A 361 15.26 14.02 17.02
C GLU A 361 14.78 15.48 16.95
N ASP A 362 15.26 16.33 17.84
CA ASP A 362 14.91 17.76 17.83
C ASP A 362 15.31 18.43 16.52
N LEU A 363 16.49 18.09 15.98
CA LEU A 363 16.96 18.60 14.68
C LEU A 363 16.04 18.17 13.52
N ALA A 364 15.59 16.92 13.51
CA ALA A 364 14.67 16.41 12.51
C ALA A 364 13.29 17.09 12.60
N LEU A 365 12.75 17.20 13.81
CA LEU A 365 11.47 17.85 14.06
C LEU A 365 11.50 19.35 13.75
N ASP A 366 12.62 20.04 14.00
CA ASP A 366 12.81 21.45 13.61
C ASP A 366 12.78 21.61 12.09
N LEU A 367 13.42 20.71 11.31
CA LEU A 367 13.31 20.73 9.85
C LEU A 367 11.85 20.59 9.41
N LEU A 368 11.16 19.57 9.90
CA LEU A 368 9.77 19.32 9.56
C LEU A 368 8.86 20.51 9.93
N ALA A 369 9.07 21.12 11.10
CA ALA A 369 8.29 22.30 11.51
C ALA A 369 8.50 23.48 10.55
N ARG A 370 9.74 23.74 10.13
CA ARG A 370 10.05 24.78 9.12
C ARG A 370 9.45 24.45 7.77
N MET A 371 9.58 23.20 7.31
CA MET A 371 8.94 22.76 6.07
C MET A 371 7.44 23.01 6.08
N ALA A 372 6.76 22.73 7.19
CA ALA A 372 5.31 22.97 7.34
C ALA A 372 4.96 24.46 7.23
N VAL A 373 5.72 25.35 7.89
CA VAL A 373 5.52 26.80 7.84
C VAL A 373 5.81 27.36 6.46
N GLN A 374 6.85 26.87 5.80
CA GLN A 374 7.34 27.36 4.51
C GLN A 374 6.70 26.66 3.31
N ARG A 375 5.89 25.63 3.54
CA ARG A 375 5.27 24.78 2.50
C ARG A 375 6.32 24.17 1.57
N ALA A 376 7.42 23.70 2.13
CA ALA A 376 8.47 23.07 1.37
C ALA A 376 8.07 21.68 0.90
N ASP A 377 8.43 21.32 -0.34
CA ASP A 377 8.17 19.97 -0.89
C ASP A 377 8.88 18.90 -0.06
N PHE A 378 8.12 17.88 0.38
CA PHE A 378 8.63 16.84 1.27
C PHE A 378 9.75 16.02 0.62
N THR A 379 9.51 15.50 -0.54
CA THR A 379 10.43 14.60 -1.25
C THR A 379 11.68 15.34 -1.70
N LEU A 380 11.51 16.49 -2.35
CA LEU A 380 12.64 17.25 -2.89
C LEU A 380 13.53 17.85 -1.80
N THR A 381 12.97 18.24 -0.64
CA THR A 381 13.79 18.75 0.47
C THR A 381 14.82 17.72 0.89
N PHE A 382 14.41 16.49 1.17
CA PHE A 382 15.33 15.43 1.59
C PHE A 382 16.22 14.95 0.44
N ARG A 383 15.71 14.88 -0.80
CA ARG A 383 16.52 14.48 -1.97
C ARG A 383 17.66 15.45 -2.23
N ARG A 384 17.37 16.76 -2.26
CA ARG A 384 18.36 17.81 -2.52
C ARG A 384 19.30 18.03 -1.35
N LEU A 385 18.86 17.77 -0.11
CA LEU A 385 19.73 17.82 1.08
C LEU A 385 20.91 16.85 0.96
N ALA A 386 20.79 15.75 0.22
CA ALA A 386 21.86 14.80 -0.02
C ALA A 386 23.06 15.41 -0.77
N ASP A 387 22.83 16.45 -1.57
CA ASP A 387 23.86 17.12 -2.38
C ASP A 387 24.61 18.24 -1.65
N LEU A 388 24.18 18.59 -0.44
CA LEU A 388 24.81 19.61 0.38
C LEU A 388 26.04 19.04 1.10
N GLY A 389 27.10 19.86 1.18
CA GLY A 389 28.33 19.58 1.92
C GLY A 389 28.27 20.07 3.37
N ARG A 390 29.34 19.78 4.12
CA ARG A 390 29.57 20.29 5.48
C ARG A 390 29.74 21.81 5.52
N GLU A 391 30.19 22.40 4.40
CA GLU A 391 30.30 23.84 4.24
C GLU A 391 29.23 24.36 3.27
N PRO A 392 28.76 25.60 3.46
CA PRO A 392 27.84 26.24 2.51
C PRO A 392 28.45 26.31 1.10
N SER A 393 27.64 26.06 0.09
CA SER A 393 28.04 26.10 -1.32
C SER A 393 26.88 26.56 -2.21
N GLU A 394 27.14 26.68 -3.53
CA GLU A 394 26.08 26.97 -4.50
C GLU A 394 24.98 25.91 -4.57
N ASN A 395 25.26 24.67 -4.14
CA ASN A 395 24.26 23.61 -4.08
C ASN A 395 23.13 23.89 -3.07
N ASP A 396 23.41 24.74 -2.07
CA ASP A 396 22.40 25.10 -1.06
C ASP A 396 21.19 25.79 -1.72
N GLU A 397 21.39 26.50 -2.83
CA GLU A 397 20.31 27.20 -3.52
C GLU A 397 19.19 26.25 -3.95
N ALA A 398 19.52 25.05 -4.35
CA ALA A 398 18.53 24.06 -4.77
C ALA A 398 17.55 23.65 -3.63
N VAL A 399 17.97 23.70 -2.36
CA VAL A 399 17.08 23.48 -1.22
C VAL A 399 16.40 24.78 -0.80
N ARG A 400 17.13 25.89 -0.80
CA ARG A 400 16.63 27.22 -0.43
C ARG A 400 15.42 27.65 -1.25
N GLU A 401 15.40 27.32 -2.56
CA GLU A 401 14.30 27.59 -3.48
C GLU A 401 12.99 26.88 -3.08
N LEU A 402 13.04 25.82 -2.28
CA LEU A 402 11.87 25.11 -1.79
C LEU A 402 11.19 25.81 -0.60
N PHE A 403 11.88 26.77 0.03
CA PHE A 403 11.39 27.50 1.18
C PHE A 403 10.94 28.90 0.77
N ALA A 404 9.75 29.32 1.20
CA ALA A 404 9.24 30.67 0.93
C ALA A 404 10.15 31.75 1.53
N ASP A 405 10.78 31.47 2.70
CA ASP A 405 11.88 32.25 3.27
C ASP A 405 13.15 31.40 3.34
N PRO A 406 14.10 31.57 2.40
CA PRO A 406 15.36 30.81 2.38
C PRO A 406 16.19 30.98 3.67
N ALA A 407 16.07 32.11 4.39
CA ALA A 407 16.82 32.35 5.63
C ALA A 407 16.40 31.37 6.75
N ASP A 408 15.18 30.85 6.68
CA ASP A 408 14.68 29.86 7.65
C ASP A 408 15.38 28.51 7.44
N PHE A 409 15.58 28.10 6.18
CA PHE A 409 16.42 26.96 5.86
C PHE A 409 17.87 27.16 6.29
N ASP A 410 18.48 28.33 5.99
CA ASP A 410 19.86 28.63 6.35
C ASP A 410 20.11 28.55 7.87
N ALA A 411 19.11 28.93 8.67
CA ALA A 411 19.18 28.85 10.12
C ALA A 411 19.25 27.39 10.59
N TRP A 412 18.41 26.52 10.02
CA TRP A 412 18.42 25.08 10.31
C TRP A 412 19.70 24.40 9.80
N ALA A 413 20.12 24.73 8.58
CA ALA A 413 21.29 24.12 7.93
C ALA A 413 22.60 24.36 8.69
N ARG A 414 22.71 25.48 9.43
CA ARG A 414 23.86 25.70 10.34
C ARG A 414 23.90 24.63 11.45
N SER A 415 22.80 24.41 12.16
CA SER A 415 22.71 23.40 13.21
C SER A 415 22.93 21.98 12.68
N TRP A 416 22.41 21.69 11.49
CA TRP A 416 22.64 20.42 10.80
C TRP A 416 24.11 20.20 10.44
N ARG A 417 24.82 21.22 9.94
CA ARG A 417 26.24 21.15 9.63
C ARG A 417 27.11 21.01 10.89
N ASP A 418 26.75 21.70 11.96
CA ASP A 418 27.42 21.55 13.28
C ASP A 418 27.29 20.09 13.74
N ARG A 419 26.12 19.48 13.57
CA ARG A 419 25.89 18.07 13.88
C ARG A 419 26.67 17.13 12.94
N LEU A 420 26.72 17.41 11.64
CA LEU A 420 27.50 16.65 10.65
C LEU A 420 29.00 16.67 10.93
N ALA A 421 29.53 17.75 11.51
CA ALA A 421 30.94 17.83 11.86
C ALA A 421 31.38 16.75 12.85
N ALA A 422 30.41 16.15 13.57
CA ALA A 422 30.65 15.07 14.51
C ALA A 422 30.54 13.66 13.89
N GLU A 423 30.18 13.55 12.57
CA GLU A 423 30.13 12.28 11.84
C GLU A 423 31.51 11.95 11.26
N ASP A 424 31.92 10.68 11.37
CA ASP A 424 33.19 10.21 10.80
C ASP A 424 33.11 9.91 9.29
N SER A 425 31.89 9.78 8.73
CA SER A 425 31.67 9.45 7.30
C SER A 425 32.10 10.57 6.39
N GLY A 426 32.78 10.25 5.27
CA GLY A 426 33.08 11.22 4.21
C GLY A 426 31.84 11.68 3.45
N ASP A 427 31.88 12.86 2.84
CA ASP A 427 30.73 13.45 2.12
C ASP A 427 30.19 12.56 0.99
N GLU A 428 31.05 11.84 0.28
CA GLU A 428 30.62 10.92 -0.80
C GLU A 428 29.82 9.75 -0.26
N ALA A 429 30.30 9.08 0.79
CA ALA A 429 29.61 7.97 1.43
C ALA A 429 28.27 8.41 2.04
N ARG A 430 28.26 9.59 2.70
CA ARG A 430 27.04 10.19 3.24
C ARG A 430 26.02 10.48 2.13
N ARG A 431 26.45 11.11 1.04
CA ARG A 431 25.58 11.41 -0.11
C ARG A 431 24.97 10.14 -0.69
N ALA A 432 25.78 9.10 -0.90
CA ALA A 432 25.30 7.81 -1.41
C ALA A 432 24.26 7.18 -0.46
N ALA A 433 24.52 7.19 0.85
CA ALA A 433 23.59 6.68 1.85
C ALA A 433 22.27 7.49 1.89
N MET A 434 22.35 8.81 1.81
CA MET A 434 21.15 9.66 1.75
C MET A 434 20.34 9.44 0.48
N ARG A 435 20.98 9.31 -0.68
CA ARG A 435 20.28 9.05 -1.95
C ARG A 435 19.60 7.69 -1.97
N ALA A 436 20.13 6.70 -1.25
CA ALA A 436 19.53 5.37 -1.12
C ALA A 436 18.24 5.33 -0.27
N VAL A 437 17.95 6.38 0.51
CA VAL A 437 16.75 6.47 1.36
C VAL A 437 15.86 7.67 1.06
N ASN A 438 16.30 8.56 0.16
CA ASN A 438 15.57 9.74 -0.29
C ASN A 438 15.27 9.58 -1.78
N PRO A 439 14.03 9.21 -2.16
CA PRO A 439 13.69 8.98 -3.56
C PRO A 439 13.80 10.27 -4.37
N ALA A 440 14.19 10.14 -5.64
CA ALA A 440 14.10 11.19 -6.64
C ALA A 440 12.69 11.30 -7.21
N TYR A 441 11.99 10.16 -7.28
CA TYR A 441 10.64 10.05 -7.85
C TYR A 441 9.68 9.39 -6.87
N ILE A 442 8.47 9.90 -6.84
CA ILE A 442 7.30 9.33 -6.18
C ILE A 442 6.12 9.39 -7.16
N PRO A 443 5.06 8.59 -6.99
CA PRO A 443 3.84 8.75 -7.77
C PRO A 443 3.12 10.05 -7.39
N ARG A 444 3.61 11.20 -7.90
CA ARG A 444 3.02 12.51 -7.62
C ARG A 444 1.58 12.54 -8.08
N ASN A 445 0.69 13.03 -7.24
CA ASN A 445 -0.75 12.91 -7.48
C ASN A 445 -1.20 13.53 -8.81
N HIS A 446 -0.66 14.71 -9.16
CA HIS A 446 -0.98 15.38 -10.45
C HIS A 446 -0.50 14.57 -11.66
N ARG A 447 0.65 13.86 -11.56
CA ARG A 447 1.16 13.00 -12.65
C ARG A 447 0.35 11.72 -12.80
N VAL A 448 -0.13 11.16 -11.68
CA VAL A 448 -1.04 10.02 -11.69
C VAL A 448 -2.38 10.42 -12.34
N GLU A 449 -2.94 11.60 -12.00
CA GLU A 449 -4.16 12.10 -12.61
C GLU A 449 -3.99 12.42 -14.10
N GLU A 450 -2.85 12.99 -14.51
CA GLU A 450 -2.49 13.19 -15.91
C GLU A 450 -2.47 11.87 -16.70
N ALA A 451 -1.84 10.83 -16.13
CA ALA A 451 -1.76 9.51 -16.75
C ALA A 451 -3.15 8.84 -16.85
N ILE A 452 -3.99 9.00 -15.81
CA ILE A 452 -5.37 8.52 -15.82
C ILE A 452 -6.18 9.23 -16.91
N ALA A 453 -6.08 10.56 -17.00
CA ALA A 453 -6.83 11.34 -17.98
C ALA A 453 -6.42 11.00 -19.43
N ALA A 454 -5.13 10.88 -19.71
CA ALA A 454 -4.60 10.47 -21.02
C ALA A 454 -5.12 9.07 -21.42
N ALA A 455 -5.06 8.11 -20.51
CA ALA A 455 -5.53 6.76 -20.78
C ALA A 455 -7.05 6.68 -20.99
N MET A 456 -7.83 7.39 -20.16
CA MET A 456 -9.30 7.30 -20.21
C MET A 456 -9.92 8.08 -21.38
N HIS A 457 -9.34 9.22 -21.79
CA HIS A 457 -9.94 10.11 -22.77
C HIS A 457 -9.30 10.02 -24.15
N GLU A 458 -8.01 9.70 -24.20
CA GLU A 458 -7.21 9.69 -25.43
C GLU A 458 -6.74 8.28 -25.82
N GLY A 459 -6.83 7.30 -24.91
CA GLY A 459 -6.26 5.96 -25.08
C GLY A 459 -4.72 5.99 -25.09
N ASP A 460 -4.13 7.07 -24.58
CA ASP A 460 -2.67 7.25 -24.53
C ASP A 460 -2.10 6.67 -23.24
N LEU A 461 -1.29 5.63 -23.35
CA LEU A 461 -0.66 4.96 -22.21
C LEU A 461 0.77 5.43 -21.94
N ARG A 462 1.33 6.33 -22.78
CA ARG A 462 2.72 6.82 -22.62
C ARG A 462 2.98 7.45 -21.25
N PRO A 463 2.08 8.29 -20.67
CA PRO A 463 2.32 8.84 -19.34
C PRO A 463 2.38 7.76 -18.23
N ILE A 464 1.65 6.64 -18.41
CA ILE A 464 1.75 5.48 -17.51
C ILE A 464 3.12 4.83 -17.65
N ASP A 465 3.61 4.61 -18.88
CA ASP A 465 4.91 4.00 -19.14
C ASP A 465 6.06 4.83 -18.61
N ASP A 466 5.98 6.14 -18.80
CA ASP A 466 6.98 7.09 -18.31
C ASP A 466 7.04 7.06 -16.77
N LEU A 467 5.89 7.04 -16.09
CA LEU A 467 5.82 6.89 -14.63
C LEU A 467 6.37 5.54 -14.17
N LEU A 468 5.97 4.44 -14.79
CA LEU A 468 6.48 3.10 -14.44
C LEU A 468 7.99 3.01 -14.62
N THR A 469 8.55 3.65 -15.66
CA THR A 469 9.99 3.68 -15.91
C THR A 469 10.75 4.31 -14.75
N VAL A 470 10.32 5.47 -14.25
CA VAL A 470 11.01 6.14 -13.15
C VAL A 470 10.71 5.52 -11.79
N LEU A 471 9.51 4.96 -11.63
CA LEU A 471 9.10 4.32 -10.39
C LEU A 471 9.71 2.91 -10.21
N ALA A 472 10.20 2.27 -11.27
CA ALA A 472 10.93 0.99 -11.15
C ALA A 472 12.25 1.13 -10.38
N ASP A 473 12.91 2.29 -10.47
CA ASP A 473 14.09 2.63 -9.64
C ASP A 473 13.96 4.08 -9.14
N PRO A 474 13.12 4.31 -8.10
CA PRO A 474 12.74 5.66 -7.67
C PRO A 474 13.88 6.43 -7.00
N TYR A 475 14.98 5.76 -6.66
CA TYR A 475 16.17 6.37 -6.03
C TYR A 475 17.22 6.82 -7.04
N ALA A 476 17.18 6.33 -8.29
CA ALA A 476 18.06 6.76 -9.34
C ALA A 476 17.62 8.10 -9.96
N ASP A 477 18.57 8.79 -10.59
CA ASP A 477 18.28 9.92 -11.47
C ASP A 477 17.99 9.36 -12.88
N HIS A 478 16.89 9.77 -13.51
CA HIS A 478 16.48 9.32 -14.84
C HIS A 478 16.58 10.49 -15.84
N PRO A 479 17.69 10.61 -16.63
CA PRO A 479 17.86 11.69 -17.60
C PRO A 479 16.73 11.70 -18.64
N GLY A 480 16.11 12.88 -18.81
CA GLY A 480 14.95 13.07 -19.70
C GLY A 480 13.58 12.96 -19.01
N TYR A 481 13.54 12.48 -17.77
CA TYR A 481 12.31 12.34 -16.98
C TYR A 481 12.24 13.31 -15.78
N GLU A 482 13.11 14.33 -15.72
CA GLU A 482 13.19 15.26 -14.58
C GLU A 482 11.86 15.99 -14.34
N HIS A 483 11.01 16.10 -15.36
CA HIS A 483 9.70 16.72 -15.26
C HIS A 483 8.75 15.91 -14.37
N LEU A 484 8.92 14.59 -14.24
CA LEU A 484 8.11 13.71 -13.37
C LEU A 484 8.44 13.88 -11.89
N ALA A 485 9.65 14.36 -11.56
CA ALA A 485 10.04 14.67 -10.18
C ALA A 485 9.52 16.03 -9.69
N ARG A 486 9.07 16.92 -10.60
CA ARG A 486 8.67 18.29 -10.24
C ARG A 486 7.35 18.30 -9.46
N PRO A 487 7.23 19.16 -8.44
CA PRO A 487 5.97 19.41 -7.78
C PRO A 487 4.93 20.02 -8.74
N PRO A 488 3.64 19.96 -8.42
CA PRO A 488 2.59 20.55 -9.25
C PRO A 488 2.73 22.07 -9.31
N ARG A 489 2.43 22.64 -10.48
CA ARG A 489 2.13 24.06 -10.58
C ARG A 489 0.80 24.35 -9.89
N PRO A 490 0.51 25.62 -9.53
CA PRO A 490 -0.75 25.94 -8.81
C PRO A 490 -2.03 25.41 -9.49
N GLU A 491 -2.06 25.40 -10.83
CA GLU A 491 -3.16 24.87 -11.63
C GLU A 491 -3.21 23.35 -11.76
N GLU A 492 -2.14 22.64 -11.37
CA GLU A 492 -2.02 21.18 -11.40
C GLU A 492 -2.28 20.53 -10.05
N VAL A 493 -2.42 21.35 -8.99
CA VAL A 493 -2.62 20.84 -7.63
C VAL A 493 -3.90 20.00 -7.54
N VAL A 494 -3.76 18.76 -7.13
CA VAL A 494 -4.88 17.85 -6.86
C VAL A 494 -5.19 17.92 -5.38
N GLU A 495 -6.18 18.73 -5.02
CA GLU A 495 -6.55 18.95 -3.61
C GLU A 495 -7.26 17.76 -2.99
N GLN A 496 -7.97 16.96 -3.80
CA GLN A 496 -8.79 15.84 -3.32
C GLN A 496 -8.67 14.62 -4.23
N THR A 497 -8.65 13.47 -3.59
CA THR A 497 -8.71 12.16 -4.25
C THR A 497 -9.99 11.44 -3.89
N PHE A 498 -10.45 10.56 -4.79
CA PHE A 498 -11.74 9.91 -4.67
C PHE A 498 -11.58 8.40 -4.58
N CYS A 499 -12.39 7.77 -3.73
CA CYS A 499 -12.57 6.32 -3.75
C CYS A 499 -13.51 6.01 -4.93
N GLY A 500 -13.05 5.33 -5.97
CA GLY A 500 -13.84 4.97 -7.14
C GLY A 500 -14.92 3.90 -6.84
N THR A 501 -15.77 4.16 -5.83
CA THR A 501 -16.87 3.26 -5.42
C THR A 501 -18.22 3.92 -5.70
#